data_cd1bc80cf81341e811b3650dedb82a0d
#
_entry.id   cd1bc80cf81341e811b3650dedb82a0d
#
_cell.length_a   1.000
_cell.length_b   1.000
_cell.length_c   1.000
_cell.angle_alpha   90.00
_cell.angle_beta   90.00
_cell.angle_gamma   90.00
#
_symmetry.space_group_name_H-M   'P 1'
#
loop_
_entity.id
_entity.type
_entity.pdbx_description
1 polymer ?
#
loop_
_entity_poly.entity_id
_entity_poly.type
_entity_poly.pdbx_seq_one_letter_code
_entity_poly.pdbx_strand_id
1 'polypeptide(L)'
;MQTQLAPEYQNTPDGLAAEAILRKCVHCGFCTATCPTYQLLGDELDGPRGRIYLIKQVLEGQTPTRKTQMHLDRCLTCRNCESTCPSGVQYGHLVDIGRKLVDAKVERPAGEKLVRWALKEGLPSPLFAPAMKMGQMVRGLLPESLKAKVPAPQDAGAWPTRSHARKVLMLAGCVQPSMSPNINTATARVLDAAGIQTVTAPKAGCCGALKFHLNDHDGGKDHMRANIDAWWPLVESGEVEAIVMNASGCGVMVKDYGHVLKDDPQYADKAARIGALTRDLSELLPELVPLLKDKLKPQALQAAGLQAYHPPCTLQHGQQLKGGVEKHLTDLGFQIKVTVNESHLCCGSAGTYSVLNPELSKQLRDRKLGHLNALQPQGVISANIGCITHLQSGSGLPVRHWVELLDEAILK
;
A
#
# COMPACT_ATOMS: atom_id res chain seq x y z
N MET A 1 -21.75 -2.82 -18.41
CA MET A 1 -22.70 -3.96 -18.46
C MET A 1 -24.05 -3.49 -17.95
N GLN A 2 -25.13 -3.96 -18.57
CA GLN A 2 -26.47 -3.78 -18.01
C GLN A 2 -26.60 -4.63 -16.73
N THR A 3 -27.10 -4.04 -15.65
CA THR A 3 -27.24 -4.69 -14.34
C THR A 3 -28.63 -4.36 -13.78
N GLN A 4 -29.29 -5.35 -13.24
CA GLN A 4 -30.58 -5.20 -12.54
C GLN A 4 -30.36 -5.56 -11.07
N LEU A 5 -30.23 -4.55 -10.23
CA LEU A 5 -30.03 -4.77 -8.81
C LEU A 5 -31.20 -5.50 -8.19
N ALA A 6 -30.93 -6.51 -7.37
CA ALA A 6 -31.93 -7.14 -6.53
C ALA A 6 -32.54 -6.12 -5.53
N PRO A 7 -33.78 -6.29 -5.08
CA PRO A 7 -34.49 -5.32 -4.22
C PRO A 7 -33.65 -4.89 -2.97
N GLU A 8 -32.90 -5.82 -2.40
CA GLU A 8 -32.06 -5.58 -1.22
C GLU A 8 -30.90 -4.60 -1.47
N TYR A 9 -30.50 -4.35 -2.73
CA TYR A 9 -29.38 -3.47 -3.10
C TYR A 9 -29.80 -2.18 -3.81
N GLN A 10 -31.06 -2.09 -4.31
CA GLN A 10 -31.51 -0.99 -5.18
C GLN A 10 -31.35 0.41 -4.56
N ASN A 11 -31.51 0.53 -3.24
CA ASN A 11 -31.46 1.81 -2.54
C ASN A 11 -30.31 1.88 -1.51
N THR A 12 -29.32 1.01 -1.65
CA THR A 12 -28.14 1.04 -0.76
C THR A 12 -27.00 1.81 -1.40
N PRO A 13 -26.19 2.55 -0.60
CA PRO A 13 -25.00 3.23 -1.13
C PRO A 13 -24.06 2.29 -1.88
N ASP A 14 -23.81 1.09 -1.34
CA ASP A 14 -22.95 0.08 -1.95
C ASP A 14 -23.53 -0.43 -3.28
N GLY A 15 -24.84 -0.70 -3.34
CA GLY A 15 -25.51 -1.16 -4.56
C GLY A 15 -25.45 -0.13 -5.68
N LEU A 16 -25.78 1.12 -5.38
CA LEU A 16 -25.75 2.22 -6.34
C LEU A 16 -24.33 2.51 -6.84
N ALA A 17 -23.34 2.50 -5.94
CA ALA A 17 -21.95 2.68 -6.30
C ALA A 17 -21.45 1.53 -7.20
N ALA A 18 -21.77 0.28 -6.84
CA ALA A 18 -21.38 -0.90 -7.62
C ALA A 18 -22.04 -0.90 -9.00
N GLU A 19 -23.35 -0.54 -9.11
CA GLU A 19 -24.03 -0.43 -10.40
C GLU A 19 -23.37 0.60 -11.31
N ALA A 20 -23.04 1.78 -10.78
CA ALA A 20 -22.38 2.83 -11.54
C ALA A 20 -21.03 2.37 -12.09
N ILE A 21 -20.27 1.59 -11.32
CA ILE A 21 -18.99 1.01 -11.77
C ILE A 21 -19.22 -0.09 -12.82
N LEU A 22 -20.19 -1.00 -12.58
CA LEU A 22 -20.53 -2.08 -13.49
C LEU A 22 -20.99 -1.57 -14.86
N ARG A 23 -21.74 -0.46 -14.91
CA ARG A 23 -22.18 0.16 -16.17
C ARG A 23 -21.03 0.60 -17.07
N LYS A 24 -19.86 0.96 -16.51
CA LYS A 24 -18.67 1.32 -17.28
C LYS A 24 -17.99 0.11 -17.93
N CYS A 25 -18.21 -1.12 -17.44
CA CYS A 25 -17.55 -2.30 -17.94
C CYS A 25 -18.17 -2.82 -19.24
N VAL A 26 -17.40 -2.90 -20.31
CA VAL A 26 -17.81 -3.44 -21.63
C VAL A 26 -17.32 -4.88 -21.86
N HIS A 27 -16.77 -5.54 -20.86
CA HIS A 27 -16.26 -6.92 -20.91
C HIS A 27 -15.17 -7.18 -21.97
N CYS A 28 -14.39 -6.21 -22.40
CA CYS A 28 -13.39 -6.36 -23.46
C CYS A 28 -12.22 -7.31 -23.12
N GLY A 29 -11.94 -7.54 -21.82
CA GLY A 29 -10.90 -8.46 -21.38
C GLY A 29 -9.48 -7.88 -21.27
N PHE A 30 -9.22 -6.61 -21.61
CA PHE A 30 -7.87 -6.00 -21.50
C PHE A 30 -7.27 -6.13 -20.10
N CYS A 31 -8.10 -6.07 -19.08
CA CYS A 31 -7.70 -6.19 -17.68
C CYS A 31 -7.13 -7.57 -17.31
N THR A 32 -7.43 -8.64 -18.07
CA THR A 32 -6.92 -9.99 -17.78
C THR A 32 -5.43 -10.12 -18.09
N ALA A 33 -4.95 -9.45 -19.14
CA ALA A 33 -3.54 -9.47 -19.54
C ALA A 33 -2.59 -8.93 -18.46
N THR A 34 -3.06 -8.02 -17.60
CA THR A 34 -2.25 -7.40 -16.55
C THR A 34 -2.54 -7.95 -15.15
N CYS A 35 -3.45 -8.91 -15.03
CA CYS A 35 -3.82 -9.47 -13.74
C CYS A 35 -2.86 -10.59 -13.31
N PRO A 36 -2.11 -10.40 -12.18
CA PRO A 36 -1.12 -11.41 -11.77
C PRO A 36 -1.76 -12.73 -11.34
N THR A 37 -2.95 -12.74 -10.75
CA THR A 37 -3.61 -13.99 -10.36
C THR A 37 -4.19 -14.74 -11.55
N TYR A 38 -4.70 -14.04 -12.56
CA TYR A 38 -5.10 -14.67 -13.81
C TYR A 38 -3.91 -15.30 -14.54
N GLN A 39 -2.78 -14.58 -14.59
CA GLN A 39 -1.56 -15.11 -15.23
C GLN A 39 -0.99 -16.34 -14.53
N LEU A 40 -1.14 -16.46 -13.20
CA LEU A 40 -0.67 -17.65 -12.47
C LEU A 40 -1.63 -18.83 -12.57
N LEU A 41 -2.93 -18.59 -12.56
CA LEU A 41 -3.93 -19.64 -12.38
C LEU A 41 -4.62 -20.05 -13.70
N GLY A 42 -4.64 -19.17 -14.71
CA GLY A 42 -5.34 -19.41 -15.97
C GLY A 42 -6.87 -19.48 -15.85
N ASP A 43 -7.42 -19.19 -14.66
CA ASP A 43 -8.86 -19.23 -14.39
C ASP A 43 -9.48 -17.85 -14.58
N GLU A 44 -10.52 -17.75 -15.41
CA GLU A 44 -11.22 -16.50 -15.69
C GLU A 44 -11.80 -15.88 -14.39
N LEU A 45 -12.30 -16.69 -13.47
CA LEU A 45 -12.85 -16.23 -12.19
C LEU A 45 -11.77 -15.66 -11.25
N ASP A 46 -10.50 -15.96 -11.49
CA ASP A 46 -9.36 -15.35 -10.80
C ASP A 46 -8.80 -14.10 -11.53
N GLY A 47 -9.46 -13.70 -12.62
CA GLY A 47 -9.24 -12.46 -13.37
C GLY A 47 -10.22 -11.34 -12.98
N PRO A 48 -9.93 -10.07 -13.34
CA PRO A 48 -10.81 -8.95 -13.01
C PRO A 48 -12.18 -9.07 -13.68
N ARG A 49 -12.21 -9.48 -14.95
CA ARG A 49 -13.46 -9.64 -15.72
C ARG A 49 -14.39 -10.68 -15.10
N GLY A 50 -13.87 -11.85 -14.75
CA GLY A 50 -14.64 -12.89 -14.07
C GLY A 50 -15.12 -12.47 -12.69
N ARG A 51 -14.26 -11.79 -11.89
CA ARG A 51 -14.67 -11.24 -10.59
C ARG A 51 -15.74 -10.16 -10.71
N ILE A 52 -15.67 -9.30 -11.71
CA ILE A 52 -16.73 -8.32 -12.02
C ILE A 52 -18.05 -9.05 -12.28
N TYR A 53 -18.00 -10.16 -13.04
CA TYR A 53 -19.18 -10.96 -13.32
C TYR A 53 -19.74 -11.64 -12.07
N LEU A 54 -18.90 -12.21 -11.21
CA LEU A 54 -19.32 -12.78 -9.92
C LEU A 54 -20.00 -11.74 -9.03
N ILE A 55 -19.44 -10.54 -8.92
CA ILE A 55 -20.02 -9.46 -8.12
C ILE A 55 -21.36 -9.02 -8.71
N LYS A 56 -21.44 -8.90 -10.04
CA LYS A 56 -22.71 -8.61 -10.73
C LYS A 56 -23.79 -9.63 -10.39
N GLN A 57 -23.47 -10.92 -10.47
CA GLN A 57 -24.42 -11.99 -10.13
C GLN A 57 -24.95 -11.86 -8.69
N VAL A 58 -24.08 -11.57 -7.72
CA VAL A 58 -24.48 -11.34 -6.31
C VAL A 58 -25.42 -10.15 -6.20
N LEU A 59 -25.11 -9.04 -6.86
CA LEU A 59 -25.93 -7.84 -6.87
C LEU A 59 -27.28 -8.04 -7.57
N GLU A 60 -27.39 -8.99 -8.49
CA GLU A 60 -28.63 -9.41 -9.16
C GLU A 60 -29.41 -10.48 -8.39
N GLY A 61 -29.00 -10.79 -7.14
CA GLY A 61 -29.73 -11.67 -6.24
C GLY A 61 -29.27 -13.14 -6.25
N GLN A 62 -28.23 -13.50 -7.01
CA GLN A 62 -27.70 -14.86 -6.93
C GLN A 62 -26.97 -15.07 -5.60
N THR A 63 -27.25 -16.21 -4.96
CA THR A 63 -26.60 -16.57 -3.69
C THR A 63 -25.12 -16.90 -3.92
N PRO A 64 -24.18 -16.15 -3.31
CA PRO A 64 -22.77 -16.45 -3.43
C PRO A 64 -22.39 -17.75 -2.72
N THR A 65 -21.35 -18.40 -3.21
CA THR A 65 -20.83 -19.64 -2.63
C THR A 65 -19.46 -19.43 -2.02
N ARG A 66 -18.94 -20.43 -1.29
CA ARG A 66 -17.55 -20.44 -0.82
C ARG A 66 -16.54 -20.30 -1.98
N LYS A 67 -16.84 -20.83 -3.16
CA LYS A 67 -16.00 -20.64 -4.36
C LYS A 67 -15.99 -19.17 -4.80
N THR A 68 -17.17 -18.52 -4.81
CA THR A 68 -17.27 -17.08 -5.10
C THR A 68 -16.38 -16.27 -4.14
N GLN A 69 -16.47 -16.56 -2.84
CA GLN A 69 -15.66 -15.90 -1.82
C GLN A 69 -14.16 -16.12 -2.04
N MET A 70 -13.74 -17.34 -2.36
CA MET A 70 -12.35 -17.70 -2.65
C MET A 70 -11.78 -16.91 -3.84
N HIS A 71 -12.51 -16.82 -4.96
CA HIS A 71 -12.04 -16.08 -6.13
C HIS A 71 -11.90 -14.58 -5.85
N LEU A 72 -12.81 -13.99 -5.07
CA LEU A 72 -12.68 -12.61 -4.65
C LEU A 72 -11.50 -12.40 -3.69
N ASP A 73 -11.27 -13.31 -2.74
CA ASP A 73 -10.16 -13.25 -1.78
C ASP A 73 -8.79 -13.38 -2.43
N ARG A 74 -8.67 -14.06 -3.55
CA ARG A 74 -7.44 -14.17 -4.33
C ARG A 74 -7.04 -12.88 -5.06
N CYS A 75 -7.88 -11.86 -5.09
CA CYS A 75 -7.50 -10.58 -5.65
C CYS A 75 -6.52 -9.84 -4.74
N LEU A 76 -5.41 -9.37 -5.31
CA LEU A 76 -4.36 -8.60 -4.62
C LEU A 76 -4.74 -7.12 -4.37
N THR A 77 -5.86 -6.66 -4.91
CA THR A 77 -6.25 -5.23 -4.87
C THR A 77 -5.14 -4.31 -5.42
N CYS A 78 -4.36 -4.80 -6.37
CA CYS A 78 -3.22 -4.08 -6.94
C CYS A 78 -3.61 -2.95 -7.92
N ARG A 79 -4.86 -2.90 -8.35
CA ARG A 79 -5.45 -1.90 -9.25
C ARG A 79 -4.80 -1.81 -10.64
N ASN A 80 -3.93 -2.75 -11.02
CA ASN A 80 -3.30 -2.76 -12.35
C ASN A 80 -4.33 -2.87 -13.48
N CYS A 81 -5.41 -3.61 -13.23
CA CYS A 81 -6.56 -3.70 -14.15
C CYS A 81 -7.27 -2.36 -14.37
N GLU A 82 -7.23 -1.43 -13.41
CA GLU A 82 -7.78 -0.07 -13.59
C GLU A 82 -6.90 0.75 -14.52
N SER A 83 -5.57 0.70 -14.31
CA SER A 83 -4.61 1.41 -15.17
C SER A 83 -4.66 0.95 -16.63
N THR A 84 -5.12 -0.26 -16.88
CA THR A 84 -5.21 -0.86 -18.23
C THR A 84 -6.60 -0.66 -18.84
N CYS A 85 -7.61 -0.32 -18.03
CA CYS A 85 -8.99 -0.25 -18.48
C CYS A 85 -9.28 1.00 -19.30
N PRO A 86 -9.61 0.90 -20.62
CA PRO A 86 -9.94 2.06 -21.42
C PRO A 86 -11.29 2.70 -21.04
N SER A 87 -12.17 1.95 -20.36
CA SER A 87 -13.50 2.42 -19.94
C SER A 87 -13.50 3.01 -18.51
N GLY A 88 -12.36 3.10 -17.84
CA GLY A 88 -12.24 3.71 -16.51
C GLY A 88 -13.02 2.99 -15.41
N VAL A 89 -13.06 1.66 -15.44
CA VAL A 89 -13.73 0.84 -14.39
C VAL A 89 -12.94 0.93 -13.09
N GLN A 90 -13.53 1.46 -12.05
CA GLN A 90 -12.96 1.57 -10.69
C GLN A 90 -13.08 0.23 -9.95
N TYR A 91 -12.31 -0.75 -10.42
CA TYR A 91 -12.39 -2.13 -9.96
C TYR A 91 -12.05 -2.31 -8.47
N GLY A 92 -11.12 -1.51 -7.94
CA GLY A 92 -10.74 -1.56 -6.52
C GLY A 92 -11.92 -1.33 -5.59
N HIS A 93 -12.72 -0.30 -5.86
CA HIS A 93 -13.93 -0.02 -5.10
C HIS A 93 -14.99 -1.12 -5.29
N LEU A 94 -15.14 -1.63 -6.52
CA LEU A 94 -16.08 -2.71 -6.79
C LEU A 94 -15.75 -4.00 -6.05
N VAL A 95 -14.48 -4.38 -6.00
CA VAL A 95 -14.08 -5.63 -5.32
C VAL A 95 -14.19 -5.52 -3.80
N ASP A 96 -13.98 -4.34 -3.21
CA ASP A 96 -14.19 -4.10 -1.78
C ASP A 96 -15.68 -4.22 -1.41
N ILE A 97 -16.58 -3.64 -2.22
CA ILE A 97 -18.03 -3.83 -2.08
C ILE A 97 -18.40 -5.32 -2.24
N GLY A 98 -17.92 -5.96 -3.30
CA GLY A 98 -18.22 -7.37 -3.58
C GLY A 98 -17.80 -8.31 -2.46
N ARG A 99 -16.58 -8.12 -1.91
CA ARG A 99 -16.09 -8.90 -0.77
C ARG A 99 -16.94 -8.72 0.47
N LYS A 100 -17.32 -7.48 0.80
CA LYS A 100 -18.20 -7.16 1.93
C LYS A 100 -19.54 -7.88 1.80
N LEU A 101 -20.18 -7.79 0.62
CA LEU A 101 -21.48 -8.42 0.38
C LEU A 101 -21.40 -9.96 0.43
N VAL A 102 -20.35 -10.54 -0.12
CA VAL A 102 -20.13 -12.00 -0.09
C VAL A 102 -19.84 -12.48 1.33
N ASP A 103 -19.01 -11.76 2.10
CA ASP A 103 -18.69 -12.12 3.49
C ASP A 103 -19.91 -12.06 4.41
N ALA A 104 -20.87 -11.18 4.13
CA ALA A 104 -22.14 -11.10 4.87
C ALA A 104 -23.05 -12.32 4.63
N LYS A 105 -22.88 -13.01 3.47
CA LYS A 105 -23.75 -14.13 3.07
C LYS A 105 -23.08 -15.50 3.16
N VAL A 106 -21.74 -15.55 3.13
CA VAL A 106 -20.98 -16.81 3.09
C VAL A 106 -20.12 -16.91 4.33
N GLU A 107 -20.42 -17.88 5.17
CA GLU A 107 -19.68 -18.10 6.40
C GLU A 107 -18.27 -18.67 6.13
N ARG A 108 -17.27 -18.11 6.82
CA ARG A 108 -15.89 -18.59 6.76
C ARG A 108 -15.63 -19.69 7.78
N PRO A 109 -14.72 -20.63 7.49
CA PRO A 109 -14.25 -21.60 8.49
C PRO A 109 -13.64 -20.89 9.73
N ALA A 110 -13.79 -21.50 10.91
CA ALA A 110 -13.36 -20.92 12.18
C ALA A 110 -11.85 -20.53 12.17
N GLY A 111 -10.99 -21.35 11.58
CA GLY A 111 -9.56 -21.06 11.47
C GLY A 111 -9.28 -19.80 10.65
N GLU A 112 -9.98 -19.60 9.52
CA GLU A 112 -9.83 -18.38 8.74
C GLU A 112 -10.36 -17.15 9.48
N LYS A 113 -11.49 -17.27 10.18
CA LYS A 113 -12.03 -16.20 11.03
C LYS A 113 -11.00 -15.77 12.08
N LEU A 114 -10.38 -16.73 12.76
CA LEU A 114 -9.36 -16.46 13.78
C LEU A 114 -8.13 -15.75 13.20
N VAL A 115 -7.59 -16.25 12.08
CA VAL A 115 -6.41 -15.62 11.43
C VAL A 115 -6.75 -14.20 10.98
N ARG A 116 -7.90 -13.99 10.32
CA ARG A 116 -8.33 -12.66 9.88
C ARG A 116 -8.55 -11.70 11.06
N TRP A 117 -9.15 -12.19 12.14
CA TRP A 117 -9.33 -11.43 13.37
C TRP A 117 -7.98 -11.05 13.99
N ALA A 118 -7.06 -11.99 14.12
CA ALA A 118 -5.73 -11.73 14.67
C ALA A 118 -4.94 -10.70 13.83
N LEU A 119 -5.04 -10.76 12.49
CA LEU A 119 -4.42 -9.77 11.61
C LEU A 119 -5.10 -8.40 11.75
N LYS A 120 -6.44 -8.37 11.78
CA LYS A 120 -7.24 -7.16 11.79
C LYS A 120 -7.09 -6.37 13.11
N GLU A 121 -7.06 -7.05 14.23
CA GLU A 121 -6.96 -6.43 15.55
C GLU A 121 -5.51 -6.37 16.06
N GLY A 122 -4.68 -7.35 15.74
CA GLY A 122 -3.31 -7.45 16.24
C GLY A 122 -2.35 -6.45 15.61
N LEU A 123 -2.36 -6.31 14.27
CA LEU A 123 -1.39 -5.44 13.59
C LEU A 123 -1.54 -3.94 13.92
N PRO A 124 -2.76 -3.35 14.02
CA PRO A 124 -2.90 -1.96 14.42
C PRO A 124 -2.89 -1.75 15.93
N SER A 125 -2.85 -2.83 16.73
CA SER A 125 -2.84 -2.75 18.19
C SER A 125 -1.57 -2.12 18.74
N PRO A 126 -1.65 -1.35 19.85
CA PRO A 126 -0.47 -0.90 20.59
C PRO A 126 0.43 -2.04 21.09
N LEU A 127 -0.12 -3.25 21.24
CA LEU A 127 0.63 -4.45 21.62
C LEU A 127 1.52 -5.00 20.49
N PHE A 128 1.32 -4.58 19.25
CA PHE A 128 2.14 -5.05 18.13
C PHE A 128 3.61 -4.67 18.28
N ALA A 129 3.91 -3.45 18.74
CA ALA A 129 5.27 -2.99 18.91
C ALA A 129 6.06 -3.80 19.96
N PRO A 130 5.57 -4.03 21.19
CA PRO A 130 6.27 -4.89 22.15
C PRO A 130 6.34 -6.35 21.69
N ALA A 131 5.30 -6.89 21.06
CA ALA A 131 5.31 -8.25 20.51
C ALA A 131 6.37 -8.41 19.40
N MET A 132 6.48 -7.43 18.49
CA MET A 132 7.49 -7.41 17.44
C MET A 132 8.90 -7.36 18.02
N LYS A 133 9.16 -6.48 19.00
CA LYS A 133 10.45 -6.40 19.71
C LYS A 133 10.84 -7.73 20.36
N MET A 134 9.89 -8.39 21.02
CA MET A 134 10.11 -9.71 21.61
C MET A 134 10.42 -10.74 20.52
N GLY A 135 9.66 -10.76 19.43
CA GLY A 135 9.94 -11.62 18.28
C GLY A 135 11.32 -11.38 17.67
N GLN A 136 11.75 -10.13 17.59
CA GLN A 136 13.08 -9.75 17.11
C GLN A 136 14.19 -10.25 18.04
N MET A 137 14.03 -10.19 19.37
CA MET A 137 14.99 -10.71 20.34
C MET A 137 15.19 -12.23 20.22
N VAL A 138 14.11 -12.98 19.98
CA VAL A 138 14.17 -14.44 19.83
C VAL A 138 14.27 -14.91 18.38
N ARG A 139 14.50 -14.00 17.46
CA ARG A 139 14.47 -14.26 16.00
C ARG A 139 15.34 -15.44 15.57
N GLY A 140 16.49 -15.63 16.22
CA GLY A 140 17.40 -16.74 15.95
C GLY A 140 16.80 -18.11 16.23
N LEU A 141 15.81 -18.19 17.13
CA LEU A 141 15.12 -19.42 17.55
C LEU A 141 13.83 -19.69 16.76
N LEU A 142 13.39 -18.71 15.95
CA LEU A 142 12.13 -18.86 15.21
C LEU A 142 12.29 -19.81 14.01
N PRO A 143 11.26 -20.61 13.71
CA PRO A 143 11.17 -21.35 12.45
C PRO A 143 11.27 -20.38 11.25
N GLU A 144 11.84 -20.83 10.14
CA GLU A 144 12.07 -19.97 8.95
C GLU A 144 10.78 -19.28 8.44
N SER A 145 9.63 -19.93 8.56
CA SER A 145 8.32 -19.37 8.18
C SER A 145 7.93 -18.14 9.01
N LEU A 146 8.26 -18.13 10.31
CA LEU A 146 8.03 -17.00 11.22
C LEU A 146 9.17 -15.98 11.11
N LYS A 147 10.41 -16.43 11.00
CA LYS A 147 11.59 -15.58 10.81
C LYS A 147 11.46 -14.68 9.57
N ALA A 148 10.83 -15.19 8.50
CA ALA A 148 10.51 -14.43 7.30
C ALA A 148 9.48 -13.30 7.54
N LYS A 149 8.71 -13.34 8.62
CA LYS A 149 7.72 -12.31 9.01
C LYS A 149 8.21 -11.36 10.10
N VAL A 150 9.29 -11.71 10.79
CA VAL A 150 9.93 -10.91 11.83
C VAL A 150 11.27 -10.39 11.29
N PRO A 151 11.34 -9.14 10.78
CA PRO A 151 12.59 -8.57 10.28
C PRO A 151 13.62 -8.46 11.40
N ALA A 152 14.90 -8.43 11.02
CA ALA A 152 15.95 -8.12 11.99
C ALA A 152 15.71 -6.70 12.56
N PRO A 153 16.06 -6.46 13.83
CA PRO A 153 15.95 -5.12 14.42
C PRO A 153 16.80 -4.13 13.63
N GLN A 154 16.24 -2.95 13.41
CA GLN A 154 16.93 -1.85 12.73
C GLN A 154 16.97 -0.64 13.65
N ASP A 155 18.11 0.06 13.65
CA ASP A 155 18.24 1.31 14.37
C ASP A 155 17.50 2.42 13.61
N ALA A 156 16.62 3.12 14.31
CA ALA A 156 15.92 4.27 13.74
C ALA A 156 16.86 5.44 13.42
N GLY A 157 17.96 5.56 14.17
CA GLY A 157 18.79 6.75 14.16
C GLY A 157 18.14 7.96 14.84
N ALA A 158 18.83 9.08 14.84
CA ALA A 158 18.35 10.32 15.46
C ALA A 158 17.26 10.99 14.61
N TRP A 159 16.19 11.42 15.25
CA TRP A 159 15.17 12.27 14.64
C TRP A 159 15.71 13.73 14.61
N PRO A 160 15.54 14.46 13.48
CA PRO A 160 16.01 15.85 13.41
C PRO A 160 15.22 16.76 14.35
N THR A 161 15.95 17.70 14.96
CA THR A 161 15.38 18.64 15.95
C THR A 161 15.32 20.10 15.46
N ARG A 162 15.81 20.36 14.24
CA ARG A 162 15.76 21.70 13.64
C ARG A 162 14.32 22.12 13.34
N SER A 163 14.03 23.40 13.58
CA SER A 163 12.75 23.98 13.19
C SER A 163 12.89 24.67 11.83
N HIS A 164 11.89 24.48 10.97
CA HIS A 164 11.80 25.08 9.65
C HIS A 164 10.47 25.80 9.48
N ALA A 165 10.45 26.81 8.62
CA ALA A 165 9.22 27.53 8.28
C ALA A 165 8.22 26.63 7.53
N ARG A 166 8.73 25.77 6.62
CA ARG A 166 7.93 24.79 5.92
C ARG A 166 7.76 23.56 6.80
N LYS A 167 6.52 23.09 6.93
CA LYS A 167 6.20 21.90 7.72
C LYS A 167 5.31 20.95 6.95
N VAL A 168 5.59 19.67 7.07
CA VAL A 168 4.73 18.59 6.57
C VAL A 168 4.34 17.66 7.70
N LEU A 169 3.11 17.17 7.66
CA LEU A 169 2.64 16.15 8.59
C LEU A 169 2.96 14.77 8.00
N MET A 170 3.49 13.86 8.81
CA MET A 170 3.77 12.48 8.37
C MET A 170 2.98 11.48 9.19
N LEU A 171 2.35 10.52 8.52
CA LEU A 171 1.77 9.35 9.17
C LEU A 171 2.89 8.34 9.48
N ALA A 172 3.12 8.06 10.76
CA ALA A 172 4.10 7.04 11.16
C ALA A 172 3.70 5.63 10.73
N GLY A 173 2.39 5.36 10.64
CA GLY A 173 1.83 4.05 10.30
C GLY A 173 1.70 3.11 11.50
N CYS A 174 1.09 1.93 11.27
CA CYS A 174 0.86 0.95 12.33
C CYS A 174 2.01 -0.06 12.48
N VAL A 175 2.49 -0.64 11.38
CA VAL A 175 3.53 -1.71 11.40
C VAL A 175 4.93 -1.18 11.15
N GLN A 176 5.10 -0.11 10.36
CA GLN A 176 6.39 0.41 9.93
C GLN A 176 7.28 0.85 11.10
N PRO A 177 6.77 1.56 12.14
CA PRO A 177 7.61 1.96 13.28
C PRO A 177 8.22 0.80 14.06
N SER A 178 7.60 -0.38 14.00
CA SER A 178 8.07 -1.57 14.70
C SER A 178 8.93 -2.49 13.83
N MET A 179 8.69 -2.50 12.51
CA MET A 179 9.36 -3.39 11.58
C MET A 179 10.60 -2.75 10.94
N SER A 180 10.51 -1.46 10.59
CA SER A 180 11.56 -0.68 9.92
C SER A 180 11.47 0.80 10.34
N PRO A 181 11.80 1.12 11.62
CA PRO A 181 11.67 2.47 12.17
C PRO A 181 12.57 3.49 11.45
N ASN A 182 13.67 3.02 10.89
CA ASN A 182 14.62 3.81 10.10
C ASN A 182 14.00 4.50 8.89
N ILE A 183 12.94 3.95 8.27
CA ILE A 183 12.27 4.58 7.11
C ILE A 183 11.67 5.93 7.50
N ASN A 184 10.96 6.00 8.64
CA ASN A 184 10.36 7.25 9.12
C ASN A 184 11.43 8.29 9.46
N THR A 185 12.50 7.87 10.14
CA THR A 185 13.57 8.78 10.55
C THR A 185 14.41 9.25 9.35
N ALA A 186 14.69 8.34 8.38
CA ALA A 186 15.33 8.73 7.13
C ALA A 186 14.49 9.74 6.35
N THR A 187 13.15 9.53 6.29
CA THR A 187 12.24 10.51 5.68
C THR A 187 12.38 11.88 6.35
N ALA A 188 12.34 11.91 7.69
CA ALA A 188 12.46 13.16 8.44
C ALA A 188 13.80 13.85 8.19
N ARG A 189 14.94 13.10 8.16
CA ARG A 189 16.28 13.68 7.92
C ARG A 189 16.45 14.20 6.50
N VAL A 190 15.91 13.49 5.50
CA VAL A 190 15.94 13.96 4.10
C VAL A 190 15.16 15.25 3.94
N LEU A 191 13.96 15.34 4.53
CA LEU A 191 13.15 16.55 4.50
C LEU A 191 13.79 17.70 5.30
N ASP A 192 14.37 17.43 6.46
CA ASP A 192 15.12 18.39 7.26
C ASP A 192 16.33 18.95 6.48
N ALA A 193 17.06 18.10 5.77
CA ALA A 193 18.14 18.54 4.90
C ALA A 193 17.63 19.46 3.77
N ALA A 194 16.41 19.30 3.31
CA ALA A 194 15.76 20.17 2.34
C ALA A 194 15.12 21.44 2.95
N GLY A 195 15.19 21.64 4.25
CA GLY A 195 14.57 22.78 4.93
C GLY A 195 13.08 22.61 5.22
N ILE A 196 12.62 21.36 5.33
CA ILE A 196 11.22 21.01 5.61
C ILE A 196 11.15 20.25 6.92
N GLN A 197 10.41 20.75 7.90
CA GLN A 197 10.19 20.08 9.18
C GLN A 197 9.13 19.00 9.06
N THR A 198 9.43 17.81 9.53
CA THR A 198 8.47 16.71 9.63
C THR A 198 7.80 16.73 11.00
N VAL A 199 6.48 16.88 11.02
CA VAL A 199 5.64 16.83 12.21
C VAL A 199 4.89 15.51 12.24
N THR A 200 4.70 14.93 13.42
CA THR A 200 3.85 13.73 13.62
C THR A 200 2.75 14.07 14.62
N ALA A 201 1.55 13.56 14.39
CA ALA A 201 0.44 13.67 15.33
C ALA A 201 0.39 12.43 16.24
N PRO A 202 0.61 12.53 17.56
CA PRO A 202 0.74 11.35 18.44
C PRO A 202 -0.51 10.46 18.49
N LYS A 203 -1.69 11.03 18.22
CA LYS A 203 -2.97 10.30 18.21
C LYS A 203 -3.29 9.64 16.87
N ALA A 204 -2.51 9.91 15.82
CA ALA A 204 -2.67 9.24 14.53
C ALA A 204 -2.11 7.80 14.58
N GLY A 205 -2.77 6.90 13.88
CA GLY A 205 -2.42 5.47 13.93
C GLY A 205 -2.48 4.77 12.57
N CYS A 206 -3.21 3.69 12.48
CA CYS A 206 -3.42 2.95 11.24
C CYS A 206 -4.20 3.80 10.22
N CYS A 207 -3.81 3.74 8.93
CA CYS A 207 -4.55 4.40 7.85
C CYS A 207 -5.95 3.82 7.57
N GLY A 208 -6.33 2.73 8.24
CA GLY A 208 -7.62 2.05 8.05
C GLY A 208 -7.62 0.96 6.98
N ALA A 209 -6.66 0.94 6.06
CA ALA A 209 -6.62 -0.01 4.94
C ALA A 209 -6.69 -1.47 5.39
N LEU A 210 -6.05 -1.82 6.49
CA LEU A 210 -5.98 -3.19 7.00
C LEU A 210 -7.36 -3.75 7.32
N LYS A 211 -8.14 -3.02 8.14
CA LYS A 211 -9.51 -3.42 8.50
C LYS A 211 -10.41 -3.37 7.27
N PHE A 212 -10.34 -2.30 6.49
CA PHE A 212 -11.17 -2.08 5.32
C PHE A 212 -11.06 -3.23 4.29
N HIS A 213 -9.84 -3.61 3.91
CA HIS A 213 -9.60 -4.70 2.95
C HIS A 213 -9.80 -6.11 3.54
N LEU A 214 -9.94 -6.23 4.86
CA LEU A 214 -10.40 -7.46 5.53
C LEU A 214 -11.92 -7.48 5.77
N ASN A 215 -12.67 -6.61 5.06
CA ASN A 215 -14.12 -6.49 5.05
C ASN A 215 -14.73 -5.93 6.35
N ASP A 216 -13.92 -5.34 7.22
CA ASP A 216 -14.34 -4.55 8.37
C ASP A 216 -14.33 -3.07 7.99
N HIS A 217 -15.32 -2.68 7.18
CA HIS A 217 -15.41 -1.32 6.64
C HIS A 217 -15.62 -0.30 7.76
N ASP A 218 -16.45 -0.62 8.76
CA ASP A 218 -16.75 0.31 9.86
C ASP A 218 -15.51 0.53 10.75
N GLY A 219 -14.83 -0.54 11.16
CA GLY A 219 -13.57 -0.43 11.89
C GLY A 219 -12.46 0.26 11.07
N GLY A 220 -12.47 0.11 9.74
CA GLY A 220 -11.60 0.87 8.84
C GLY A 220 -11.91 2.36 8.86
N LYS A 221 -13.18 2.74 8.76
CA LYS A 221 -13.67 4.13 8.86
C LYS A 221 -13.35 4.76 10.22
N ASP A 222 -13.42 4.01 11.31
CA ASP A 222 -13.07 4.52 12.64
C ASP A 222 -11.59 4.91 12.72
N HIS A 223 -10.69 4.14 12.13
CA HIS A 223 -9.29 4.53 12.01
C HIS A 223 -9.10 5.79 11.16
N MET A 224 -9.87 5.93 10.07
CA MET A 224 -9.83 7.15 9.23
C MET A 224 -10.30 8.37 9.99
N ARG A 225 -11.41 8.29 10.73
CA ARG A 225 -11.95 9.36 11.58
C ARG A 225 -10.93 9.77 12.64
N ALA A 226 -10.33 8.79 13.34
CA ALA A 226 -9.32 9.05 14.37
C ALA A 226 -8.08 9.78 13.80
N ASN A 227 -7.63 9.41 12.58
CA ASN A 227 -6.55 10.12 11.91
C ASN A 227 -6.97 11.54 11.50
N ILE A 228 -8.18 11.73 10.98
CA ILE A 228 -8.71 13.05 10.63
C ILE A 228 -8.74 13.94 11.87
N ASP A 229 -9.27 13.46 12.99
CA ASP A 229 -9.34 14.21 14.24
C ASP A 229 -7.94 14.58 14.78
N ALA A 230 -6.97 13.67 14.64
CA ALA A 230 -5.59 13.91 15.07
C ALA A 230 -4.88 14.96 14.20
N TRP A 231 -5.20 15.04 12.91
CA TRP A 231 -4.54 15.92 11.94
C TRP A 231 -5.24 17.26 11.75
N TRP A 232 -6.57 17.29 11.98
CA TRP A 232 -7.39 18.45 11.65
C TRP A 232 -6.91 19.78 12.25
N PRO A 233 -6.48 19.85 13.53
CA PRO A 233 -5.99 21.10 14.10
C PRO A 233 -4.80 21.68 13.34
N LEU A 234 -3.88 20.84 12.86
CA LEU A 234 -2.70 21.26 12.09
C LEU A 234 -3.05 21.67 10.65
N VAL A 235 -4.04 21.00 10.07
CA VAL A 235 -4.53 21.30 8.71
C VAL A 235 -5.37 22.56 8.69
N GLU A 236 -6.28 22.72 9.66
CA GLU A 236 -7.19 23.86 9.77
C GLU A 236 -6.43 25.16 10.06
N SER A 237 -5.41 25.11 10.92
CA SER A 237 -4.55 26.27 11.21
C SER A 237 -3.61 26.64 10.06
N GLY A 238 -3.45 25.79 9.06
CA GLY A 238 -2.47 25.97 7.98
C GLY A 238 -1.01 25.77 8.41
N GLU A 239 -0.79 25.15 9.59
CA GLU A 239 0.56 24.89 10.10
C GLU A 239 1.36 23.93 9.21
N VAL A 240 0.69 23.03 8.50
CA VAL A 240 1.30 22.05 7.60
C VAL A 240 0.80 22.24 6.16
N GLU A 241 1.73 22.17 5.21
CA GLU A 241 1.44 22.36 3.78
C GLU A 241 0.97 21.09 3.08
N ALA A 242 1.33 19.92 3.62
CA ALA A 242 0.97 18.61 3.08
C ALA A 242 0.96 17.53 4.16
N ILE A 243 0.29 16.41 3.86
CA ILE A 243 0.33 15.17 4.64
C ILE A 243 1.13 14.15 3.84
N VAL A 244 2.33 13.82 4.30
CA VAL A 244 3.29 12.99 3.55
C VAL A 244 3.20 11.54 3.98
N MET A 245 3.13 10.65 2.98
CA MET A 245 3.12 9.21 3.13
C MET A 245 4.39 8.61 2.54
N ASN A 246 5.17 7.92 3.36
CA ASN A 246 6.34 7.15 2.93
C ASN A 246 6.06 5.65 2.80
N ALA A 247 4.81 5.25 2.87
CA ALA A 247 4.33 3.92 2.57
C ALA A 247 3.18 4.04 1.57
N SER A 248 3.41 3.71 0.31
CA SER A 248 2.46 3.92 -0.79
C SER A 248 1.11 3.22 -0.58
N GLY A 249 1.08 2.11 0.18
CA GLY A 249 -0.15 1.43 0.56
C GLY A 249 -1.03 2.26 1.52
N CYS A 250 -0.40 2.98 2.46
CA CYS A 250 -1.11 3.96 3.30
C CYS A 250 -1.50 5.19 2.47
N GLY A 251 -0.62 5.64 1.57
CA GLY A 251 -0.87 6.81 0.71
C GLY A 251 -2.12 6.66 -0.14
N VAL A 252 -2.29 5.52 -0.82
CA VAL A 252 -3.49 5.28 -1.64
C VAL A 252 -4.77 5.30 -0.78
N MET A 253 -4.70 4.75 0.45
CA MET A 253 -5.87 4.71 1.32
C MET A 253 -6.24 6.08 1.84
N VAL A 254 -5.28 6.89 2.28
CA VAL A 254 -5.56 8.24 2.80
C VAL A 254 -6.04 9.18 1.69
N LYS A 255 -5.53 9.05 0.47
CA LYS A 255 -6.07 9.76 -0.70
C LYS A 255 -7.54 9.38 -1.00
N ASP A 256 -7.93 8.14 -0.69
CA ASP A 256 -9.31 7.65 -0.88
C ASP A 256 -10.27 7.99 0.30
N TYR A 257 -9.83 8.65 1.37
CA TYR A 257 -10.69 9.01 2.52
C TYR A 257 -11.95 9.78 2.11
N GLY A 258 -11.81 10.74 1.20
CA GLY A 258 -12.94 11.51 0.69
C GLY A 258 -13.99 10.64 -0.03
N HIS A 259 -13.56 9.58 -0.72
CA HIS A 259 -14.49 8.61 -1.32
C HIS A 259 -15.15 7.71 -0.29
N VAL A 260 -14.38 7.18 0.66
CA VAL A 260 -14.86 6.22 1.67
C VAL A 260 -15.81 6.86 2.67
N LEU A 261 -15.56 8.12 3.05
CA LEU A 261 -16.33 8.88 4.04
C LEU A 261 -17.31 9.88 3.40
N LYS A 262 -17.55 9.83 2.09
CA LYS A 262 -18.39 10.81 1.36
C LYS A 262 -19.81 10.96 1.91
N ASP A 263 -20.36 9.90 2.50
CA ASP A 263 -21.70 9.86 3.07
C ASP A 263 -21.70 10.07 4.60
N ASP A 264 -20.53 10.39 5.21
CA ASP A 264 -20.41 10.67 6.63
C ASP A 264 -20.68 12.16 6.89
N PRO A 265 -21.78 12.52 7.60
CA PRO A 265 -22.18 13.91 7.76
C PRO A 265 -21.20 14.78 8.55
N GLN A 266 -20.32 14.16 9.33
CA GLN A 266 -19.34 14.89 10.17
C GLN A 266 -17.93 14.94 9.53
N TYR A 267 -17.62 13.97 8.67
CA TYR A 267 -16.26 13.79 8.18
C TYR A 267 -16.07 13.94 6.67
N ALA A 268 -17.14 14.01 5.86
CA ALA A 268 -17.03 14.03 4.40
C ALA A 268 -16.11 15.16 3.89
N ASP A 269 -16.35 16.41 4.33
CA ASP A 269 -15.55 17.57 3.90
C ASP A 269 -14.10 17.51 4.41
N LYS A 270 -13.93 17.10 5.67
CA LYS A 270 -12.60 16.93 6.27
C LYS A 270 -11.82 15.84 5.55
N ALA A 271 -12.45 14.70 5.26
CA ALA A 271 -11.86 13.59 4.53
C ALA A 271 -11.43 13.98 3.11
N ALA A 272 -12.27 14.73 2.40
CA ALA A 272 -11.95 15.28 1.08
C ALA A 272 -10.72 16.21 1.15
N ARG A 273 -10.67 17.12 2.15
CA ARG A 273 -9.54 18.01 2.36
C ARG A 273 -8.25 17.28 2.71
N ILE A 274 -8.31 16.29 3.60
CA ILE A 274 -7.17 15.42 3.96
C ILE A 274 -6.65 14.68 2.73
N GLY A 275 -7.53 14.06 1.94
CA GLY A 275 -7.16 13.39 0.70
C GLY A 275 -6.45 14.32 -0.29
N ALA A 276 -6.98 15.54 -0.46
CA ALA A 276 -6.40 16.55 -1.34
C ALA A 276 -5.02 17.06 -0.89
N LEU A 277 -4.75 17.10 0.41
CA LEU A 277 -3.45 17.48 0.98
C LEU A 277 -2.45 16.33 1.04
N THR A 278 -2.91 15.08 0.86
CA THR A 278 -2.04 13.92 0.96
C THR A 278 -1.12 13.81 -0.26
N ARG A 279 0.18 13.62 0.03
CA ARG A 279 1.24 13.39 -0.96
C ARG A 279 1.99 12.12 -0.62
N ASP A 280 2.27 11.31 -1.61
CA ASP A 280 3.33 10.30 -1.48
C ASP A 280 4.69 11.02 -1.39
N LEU A 281 5.62 10.49 -0.63
CA LEU A 281 6.95 11.10 -0.53
C LEU A 281 7.63 11.29 -1.89
N SER A 282 7.32 10.44 -2.85
CA SER A 282 7.83 10.55 -4.22
C SER A 282 7.30 11.77 -4.98
N GLU A 283 6.16 12.31 -4.61
CA GLU A 283 5.60 13.54 -5.21
C GLU A 283 6.39 14.80 -4.80
N LEU A 284 7.19 14.71 -3.74
CA LEU A 284 8.08 15.81 -3.32
C LEU A 284 9.43 15.78 -4.03
N LEU A 285 9.83 14.67 -4.66
CA LEU A 285 11.14 14.52 -5.31
C LEU A 285 11.46 15.64 -6.33
N PRO A 286 10.52 16.11 -7.17
CA PRO A 286 10.83 17.21 -8.12
C PRO A 286 11.37 18.47 -7.44
N GLU A 287 10.85 18.81 -6.26
CA GLU A 287 11.34 19.97 -5.50
C GLU A 287 12.55 19.64 -4.61
N LEU A 288 12.66 18.39 -4.14
CA LEU A 288 13.78 17.97 -3.30
C LEU A 288 15.10 17.84 -4.08
N VAL A 289 15.04 17.47 -5.37
CA VAL A 289 16.24 17.30 -6.21
C VAL A 289 17.15 18.54 -6.19
N PRO A 290 16.67 19.77 -6.53
CA PRO A 290 17.52 20.95 -6.51
C PRO A 290 18.02 21.32 -5.10
N LEU A 291 17.27 21.01 -4.04
CA LEU A 291 17.62 21.32 -2.67
C LEU A 291 18.66 20.37 -2.05
N LEU A 292 18.78 19.16 -2.60
CA LEU A 292 19.62 18.09 -2.04
C LEU A 292 20.84 17.79 -2.88
N LYS A 293 20.86 18.12 -4.18
CA LYS A 293 21.91 17.73 -5.11
C LYS A 293 23.32 18.04 -4.60
N ASP A 294 23.54 19.24 -4.09
CA ASP A 294 24.85 19.68 -3.58
C ASP A 294 25.16 19.17 -2.15
N LYS A 295 24.22 18.48 -1.52
CA LYS A 295 24.38 17.89 -0.18
C LYS A 295 24.74 16.42 -0.21
N LEU A 296 24.66 15.77 -1.38
CA LEU A 296 24.99 14.38 -1.56
C LEU A 296 26.49 14.18 -1.67
N LYS A 297 27.02 13.21 -0.98
CA LYS A 297 28.43 12.86 -1.02
C LYS A 297 28.73 11.90 -2.19
N PRO A 298 29.65 12.24 -3.10
CA PRO A 298 29.95 11.41 -4.28
C PRO A 298 30.38 9.98 -3.91
N GLN A 299 31.11 9.80 -2.82
CA GLN A 299 31.55 8.48 -2.33
C GLN A 299 30.36 7.60 -1.94
N ALA A 300 29.33 8.16 -1.31
CA ALA A 300 28.12 7.43 -0.92
C ALA A 300 27.29 7.03 -2.15
N LEU A 301 27.21 7.92 -3.16
CA LEU A 301 26.54 7.59 -4.43
C LEU A 301 27.25 6.44 -5.15
N GLN A 302 28.58 6.45 -5.18
CA GLN A 302 29.37 5.36 -5.77
C GLN A 302 29.22 4.06 -4.99
N ALA A 303 29.26 4.12 -3.64
CA ALA A 303 29.11 2.97 -2.78
C ALA A 303 27.71 2.31 -2.86
N ALA A 304 26.66 3.09 -3.15
CA ALA A 304 25.33 2.55 -3.37
C ALA A 304 25.27 1.60 -4.57
N GLY A 305 26.09 1.81 -5.60
CA GLY A 305 26.11 1.00 -6.81
C GLY A 305 24.77 0.92 -7.53
N LEU A 306 24.62 -0.08 -8.40
CA LEU A 306 23.38 -0.29 -9.15
C LEU A 306 22.25 -0.79 -8.22
N GLN A 307 21.15 -0.08 -8.18
CA GLN A 307 19.94 -0.47 -7.45
C GLN A 307 18.82 -0.85 -8.42
N ALA A 308 18.18 -1.99 -8.17
CA ALA A 308 16.95 -2.36 -8.89
C ALA A 308 15.75 -1.75 -8.18
N TYR A 309 14.99 -0.89 -8.84
CA TYR A 309 13.77 -0.32 -8.27
C TYR A 309 12.56 -1.20 -8.56
N HIS A 310 11.88 -1.60 -7.49
CA HIS A 310 10.55 -2.21 -7.55
C HIS A 310 9.49 -1.15 -7.27
N PRO A 311 8.79 -0.63 -8.32
CA PRO A 311 7.69 0.31 -8.11
C PRO A 311 6.49 -0.42 -7.50
N PRO A 312 6.01 -0.04 -6.29
CA PRO A 312 4.84 -0.68 -5.69
C PRO A 312 3.58 -0.48 -6.54
N CYS A 313 2.72 -1.50 -6.61
CA CYS A 313 1.45 -1.40 -7.31
C CYS A 313 0.55 -0.29 -6.75
N THR A 314 0.56 -0.07 -5.43
CA THR A 314 -0.14 1.03 -4.77
C THR A 314 0.37 2.42 -5.17
N LEU A 315 1.64 2.54 -5.55
CA LEU A 315 2.20 3.77 -6.09
C LEU A 315 1.82 3.94 -7.57
N GLN A 316 2.20 2.96 -8.40
CA GLN A 316 2.09 3.10 -9.86
C GLN A 316 0.65 2.97 -10.40
N HIS A 317 -0.23 2.19 -9.73
CA HIS A 317 -1.61 1.96 -10.18
C HIS A 317 -2.62 2.61 -9.24
N GLY A 318 -2.46 2.48 -7.94
CA GLY A 318 -3.37 3.06 -6.95
C GLY A 318 -3.31 4.58 -6.93
N GLN A 319 -2.13 5.15 -6.91
CA GLN A 319 -1.90 6.61 -6.92
C GLN A 319 -1.57 7.16 -8.32
N GLN A 320 -1.37 6.31 -9.32
CA GLN A 320 -1.01 6.66 -10.71
C GLN A 320 0.32 7.44 -10.83
N LEU A 321 1.24 7.23 -9.89
CA LEU A 321 2.56 7.84 -9.84
C LEU A 321 3.58 6.88 -10.47
N LYS A 322 3.93 7.10 -11.73
CA LYS A 322 4.86 6.26 -12.50
C LYS A 322 6.09 7.04 -12.92
N GLY A 323 7.25 6.40 -12.88
CA GLY A 323 8.49 6.95 -13.45
C GLY A 323 9.19 8.02 -12.59
N GLY A 324 8.55 8.52 -11.52
CA GLY A 324 9.06 9.64 -10.75
C GLY A 324 10.25 9.28 -9.86
N VAL A 325 10.16 8.18 -9.12
CA VAL A 325 11.21 7.79 -8.16
C VAL A 325 12.52 7.50 -8.88
N GLU A 326 12.50 6.60 -9.86
CA GLU A 326 13.69 6.21 -10.62
C GLU A 326 14.31 7.39 -11.37
N LYS A 327 13.47 8.24 -11.98
CA LYS A 327 13.96 9.43 -12.68
C LYS A 327 14.70 10.38 -11.73
N HIS A 328 14.07 10.77 -10.63
CA HIS A 328 14.63 11.79 -9.74
C HIS A 328 15.81 11.27 -8.92
N LEU A 329 15.84 9.98 -8.55
CA LEU A 329 17.05 9.39 -7.95
C LEU A 329 18.21 9.35 -8.95
N THR A 330 17.92 9.11 -10.24
CA THR A 330 18.95 9.19 -11.29
C THR A 330 19.42 10.63 -11.50
N ASP A 331 18.52 11.62 -11.47
CA ASP A 331 18.88 13.06 -11.54
C ASP A 331 19.79 13.48 -10.36
N LEU A 332 19.68 12.81 -9.22
CA LEU A 332 20.53 12.99 -8.03
C LEU A 332 21.88 12.23 -8.12
N GLY A 333 22.09 11.41 -9.14
CA GLY A 333 23.34 10.69 -9.38
C GLY A 333 23.37 9.22 -8.96
N PHE A 334 22.26 8.65 -8.47
CA PHE A 334 22.17 7.21 -8.20
C PHE A 334 22.03 6.40 -9.48
N GLN A 335 22.58 5.19 -9.49
CA GLN A 335 22.41 4.23 -10.56
C GLN A 335 21.14 3.40 -10.31
N ILE A 336 20.02 3.78 -10.93
CA ILE A 336 18.73 3.12 -10.74
C ILE A 336 18.27 2.45 -12.03
N LYS A 337 17.85 1.18 -11.92
CA LYS A 337 17.21 0.47 -13.04
C LYS A 337 15.86 -0.11 -12.61
N VAL A 338 14.90 -0.06 -13.52
CA VAL A 338 13.60 -0.73 -13.42
C VAL A 338 13.59 -1.90 -14.41
N THR A 339 12.94 -3.00 -14.05
CA THR A 339 12.81 -4.13 -14.97
C THR A 339 11.96 -3.75 -16.18
N VAL A 340 12.41 -4.08 -17.38
CA VAL A 340 11.65 -3.88 -18.63
C VAL A 340 10.43 -4.80 -18.63
N ASN A 341 10.63 -6.05 -18.23
CA ASN A 341 9.57 -7.03 -18.17
C ASN A 341 8.85 -6.95 -16.81
N GLU A 342 7.52 -6.90 -16.87
CA GLU A 342 6.63 -7.06 -15.71
C GLU A 342 6.89 -6.10 -14.52
N SER A 343 7.47 -4.92 -14.78
CA SER A 343 7.60 -3.89 -13.73
C SER A 343 6.25 -3.53 -13.09
N HIS A 344 5.19 -3.60 -13.90
CA HIS A 344 3.79 -3.29 -13.53
C HIS A 344 3.15 -4.36 -12.62
N LEU A 345 3.68 -5.59 -12.54
CA LEU A 345 3.06 -6.65 -11.72
C LEU A 345 3.34 -6.48 -10.24
N CYS A 346 2.35 -6.84 -9.41
CA CYS A 346 2.48 -6.90 -7.97
C CYS A 346 3.54 -7.93 -7.53
N CYS A 347 4.27 -7.60 -6.45
CA CYS A 347 5.24 -8.53 -5.84
C CYS A 347 4.59 -9.66 -5.01
N GLY A 348 3.28 -9.67 -4.86
CA GLY A 348 2.56 -10.65 -4.06
C GLY A 348 2.35 -10.30 -2.58
N SER A 349 2.91 -9.19 -2.09
CA SER A 349 2.76 -8.77 -0.68
C SER A 349 1.31 -8.46 -0.31
N ALA A 350 0.74 -7.42 -0.93
CA ALA A 350 -0.64 -6.95 -0.79
C ALA A 350 -1.19 -6.99 0.66
N GLY A 351 -0.46 -6.39 1.58
CA GLY A 351 -0.85 -6.31 2.99
C GLY A 351 -0.92 -7.69 3.65
N THR A 352 -2.12 -8.10 4.07
CA THR A 352 -2.37 -9.40 4.70
C THR A 352 -2.46 -10.56 3.72
N TYR A 353 -2.50 -10.29 2.42
CA TYR A 353 -2.60 -11.32 1.37
C TYR A 353 -1.50 -12.37 1.46
N SER A 354 -0.26 -11.96 1.75
CA SER A 354 0.88 -12.86 1.89
C SER A 354 0.77 -13.85 3.06
N VAL A 355 -0.15 -13.61 3.99
CA VAL A 355 -0.48 -14.52 5.10
C VAL A 355 -1.68 -15.39 4.72
N LEU A 356 -2.68 -14.81 4.07
CA LEU A 356 -3.94 -15.47 3.72
C LEU A 356 -3.84 -16.35 2.46
N ASN A 357 -2.96 -16.01 1.53
CA ASN A 357 -2.71 -16.74 0.27
C ASN A 357 -1.20 -16.98 0.06
N PRO A 358 -0.52 -17.70 0.98
CA PRO A 358 0.95 -17.75 1.02
C PRO A 358 1.58 -18.35 -0.23
N GLU A 359 0.95 -19.34 -0.86
CA GLU A 359 1.49 -20.02 -2.06
C GLU A 359 1.50 -19.07 -3.26
N LEU A 360 0.38 -18.45 -3.58
CA LEU A 360 0.28 -17.48 -4.68
C LEU A 360 1.19 -16.29 -4.44
N SER A 361 1.24 -15.82 -3.20
CA SER A 361 2.09 -14.71 -2.79
C SER A 361 3.57 -15.00 -3.01
N LYS A 362 4.06 -16.20 -2.65
CA LYS A 362 5.45 -16.63 -2.88
C LYS A 362 5.76 -16.76 -4.36
N GLN A 363 4.87 -17.35 -5.17
CA GLN A 363 5.07 -17.47 -6.61
C GLN A 363 5.25 -16.09 -7.26
N LEU A 364 4.43 -15.09 -6.88
CA LEU A 364 4.56 -13.71 -7.36
C LEU A 364 5.84 -13.04 -6.89
N ARG A 365 6.25 -13.27 -5.65
CA ARG A 365 7.51 -12.77 -5.10
C ARG A 365 8.70 -13.32 -5.89
N ASP A 366 8.76 -14.62 -6.06
CA ASP A 366 9.90 -15.30 -6.69
C ASP A 366 9.99 -14.91 -8.17
N ARG A 367 8.85 -14.81 -8.87
CA ARG A 367 8.76 -14.25 -10.23
C ARG A 367 9.30 -12.82 -10.29
N LYS A 368 8.91 -11.95 -9.37
CA LYS A 368 9.38 -10.57 -9.31
C LYS A 368 10.88 -10.50 -9.01
N LEU A 369 11.37 -11.29 -8.06
CA LEU A 369 12.80 -11.35 -7.73
C LEU A 369 13.64 -11.87 -8.91
N GLY A 370 13.13 -12.82 -9.69
CA GLY A 370 13.78 -13.27 -10.92
C GLY A 370 14.08 -12.12 -11.89
N HIS A 371 13.08 -11.26 -12.13
CA HIS A 371 13.28 -10.07 -12.99
C HIS A 371 14.19 -9.02 -12.39
N LEU A 372 14.10 -8.76 -11.07
CA LEU A 372 14.97 -7.79 -10.40
C LEU A 372 16.42 -8.26 -10.38
N ASN A 373 16.67 -9.53 -10.07
CA ASN A 373 18.02 -10.11 -10.01
C ASN A 373 18.68 -10.19 -11.40
N ALA A 374 17.91 -10.32 -12.48
CA ALA A 374 18.43 -10.29 -13.85
C ALA A 374 19.13 -8.97 -14.21
N LEU A 375 18.87 -7.88 -13.46
CA LEU A 375 19.57 -6.61 -13.60
C LEU A 375 20.97 -6.62 -12.95
N GLN A 376 21.32 -7.67 -12.20
CA GLN A 376 22.54 -7.81 -11.43
C GLN A 376 22.80 -6.62 -10.47
N PRO A 377 21.81 -6.23 -9.64
CA PRO A 377 21.95 -5.08 -8.76
C PRO A 377 22.72 -5.42 -7.50
N GLN A 378 23.22 -4.41 -6.80
CA GLN A 378 23.79 -4.54 -5.45
C GLN A 378 22.70 -4.55 -4.36
N GLY A 379 21.50 -4.06 -4.68
CA GLY A 379 20.33 -4.07 -3.80
C GLY A 379 19.05 -3.78 -4.55
N VAL A 380 17.95 -4.00 -3.86
CA VAL A 380 16.60 -3.70 -4.35
C VAL A 380 16.01 -2.58 -3.51
N ILE A 381 15.40 -1.61 -4.16
CA ILE A 381 14.70 -0.53 -3.47
C ILE A 381 13.21 -0.49 -3.84
N SER A 382 12.39 -0.02 -2.91
CA SER A 382 10.95 0.12 -3.11
C SER A 382 10.40 1.30 -2.29
N ALA A 383 9.08 1.54 -2.33
CA ALA A 383 8.40 2.64 -1.64
C ALA A 383 7.23 2.14 -0.75
N ASN A 384 7.29 0.90 -0.28
CA ASN A 384 6.23 0.36 0.57
C ASN A 384 6.75 -0.76 1.47
N ILE A 385 6.56 -0.61 2.79
CA ILE A 385 7.05 -1.57 3.80
C ILE A 385 6.60 -3.01 3.53
N GLY A 386 5.37 -3.23 3.07
CA GLY A 386 4.87 -4.56 2.73
C GLY A 386 5.67 -5.20 1.60
N CYS A 387 5.98 -4.45 0.52
CA CYS A 387 6.81 -4.93 -0.58
C CYS A 387 8.25 -5.20 -0.12
N ILE A 388 8.84 -4.29 0.66
CA ILE A 388 10.20 -4.42 1.19
C ILE A 388 10.35 -5.71 1.99
N THR A 389 9.50 -5.91 3.00
CA THR A 389 9.54 -7.09 3.87
C THR A 389 9.30 -8.39 3.07
N HIS A 390 8.35 -8.36 2.14
CA HIS A 390 8.00 -9.53 1.37
C HIS A 390 9.11 -9.93 0.38
N LEU A 391 9.67 -8.99 -0.36
CA LEU A 391 10.80 -9.24 -1.25
C LEU A 391 12.04 -9.65 -0.46
N GLN A 392 12.34 -9.02 0.69
CA GLN A 392 13.46 -9.40 1.54
C GLN A 392 13.35 -10.85 2.02
N SER A 393 12.15 -11.38 2.24
CA SER A 393 11.94 -12.77 2.67
C SER A 393 12.36 -13.82 1.64
N GLY A 394 12.62 -13.44 0.41
CA GLY A 394 13.09 -14.33 -0.68
C GLY A 394 14.36 -13.84 -1.35
N SER A 395 14.93 -12.69 -0.95
CA SER A 395 16.11 -12.09 -1.57
C SER A 395 17.37 -12.33 -0.74
N GLY A 396 18.46 -12.71 -1.40
CA GLY A 396 19.81 -12.68 -0.82
C GLY A 396 20.44 -11.28 -0.82
N LEU A 397 19.86 -10.32 -1.55
CA LEU A 397 20.28 -8.93 -1.59
C LEU A 397 19.49 -8.09 -0.59
N PRO A 398 20.02 -6.95 -0.10
CA PRO A 398 19.27 -6.04 0.74
C PRO A 398 18.08 -5.44 -0.02
N VAL A 399 16.92 -5.41 0.62
CA VAL A 399 15.71 -4.76 0.10
C VAL A 399 15.34 -3.62 1.04
N ARG A 400 15.39 -2.37 0.54
CA ARG A 400 15.26 -1.17 1.38
C ARG A 400 14.26 -0.17 0.80
N HIS A 401 13.88 0.82 1.59
CA HIS A 401 13.15 1.97 1.07
C HIS A 401 14.12 2.91 0.33
N TRP A 402 13.68 3.47 -0.79
CA TRP A 402 14.54 4.37 -1.58
C TRP A 402 15.02 5.60 -0.79
N VAL A 403 14.23 6.07 0.19
CA VAL A 403 14.61 7.22 1.03
C VAL A 403 15.82 6.93 1.92
N GLU A 404 16.07 5.67 2.26
CA GLU A 404 17.24 5.26 3.05
C GLU A 404 18.54 5.47 2.27
N LEU A 405 18.52 5.23 0.94
CA LEU A 405 19.69 5.53 0.09
C LEU A 405 20.00 7.02 0.08
N LEU A 406 18.95 7.84 -0.03
CA LEU A 406 19.10 9.28 -0.06
C LEU A 406 19.60 9.84 1.26
N ASP A 407 19.06 9.33 2.37
CA ASP A 407 19.50 9.67 3.73
C ASP A 407 20.99 9.31 3.97
N GLU A 408 21.39 8.10 3.59
CA GLU A 408 22.79 7.67 3.69
C GLU A 408 23.72 8.55 2.85
N ALA A 409 23.28 8.97 1.67
CA ALA A 409 24.12 9.83 0.80
C ALA A 409 24.26 11.25 1.33
N ILE A 410 23.34 11.72 2.17
CA ILE A 410 23.43 13.00 2.87
C ILE A 410 24.35 12.89 4.11
N LEU A 411 24.24 11.79 4.86
CA LEU A 411 24.93 11.62 6.15
C LEU A 411 26.39 11.15 6.01
N LYS A 412 26.67 10.23 5.09
CA LYS A 412 28.01 9.62 4.89
C LYS A 412 28.87 10.43 3.96
#